data_27c5b8ba2912e2e1227b83c2c6bb4515
#
_entry.id   27c5b8ba2912e2e1227b83c2c6bb4515
#
_cell.length_a   1.000
_cell.length_b   1.000
_cell.length_c   1.000
_cell.angle_alpha   90.00
_cell.angle_beta   90.00
_cell.angle_gamma   90.00
#
_symmetry.space_group_name_H-M   'P 1'
#
loop_
_entity.id
_entity.type
_entity.pdbx_description
1 polymer ?
#
loop_
_entity_poly.entity_id
_entity_poly.type
_entity_poly.pdbx_seq_one_letter_code
_entity_poly.pdbx_strand_id
1 'polypeptide(L)'
;MSYTVKEKARLAMESLLDSCELVSGYSGGKKVEEAYTAYFAPETMWYNRVYIHAAENETLEATVSAVAAGVREGKLPPLISWLSTEVSSKAIRPFVKAEGYINPLPVQEAMFLDLEGYTPAAPTATVEHVSTDKVGEWADTIAAAFGKPTERDGMVLIAADEHCDFLVHYEDGKMVAGMLLICVGDNAGVHEVATMEACRGKGIASSLMNCAMAIAKEKGCKYATLQASPMGAPLYEKLGFEAVGEVHTWLVPPPGMML
;
A
#
# COMPACT_ATOMS: atom_id res chain seq x y z
N MET A 1 19.76 -14.11 6.60
CA MET A 1 19.28 -15.22 5.72
C MET A 1 19.08 -14.68 4.31
N SER A 2 19.41 -15.43 3.26
CA SER A 2 19.19 -14.91 1.89
C SER A 2 17.80 -15.32 1.41
N TYR A 3 16.91 -14.34 1.18
CA TYR A 3 15.58 -14.56 0.62
C TYR A 3 15.68 -14.84 -0.89
N THR A 4 14.97 -15.85 -1.38
CA THR A 4 14.77 -16.03 -2.83
C THR A 4 13.84 -14.97 -3.40
N VAL A 5 13.88 -14.72 -4.71
CA VAL A 5 12.98 -13.76 -5.38
C VAL A 5 11.51 -14.08 -5.11
N LYS A 6 11.15 -15.36 -5.13
CA LYS A 6 9.78 -15.82 -4.84
C LYS A 6 9.35 -15.54 -3.41
N GLU A 7 10.26 -15.72 -2.43
CA GLU A 7 9.98 -15.37 -1.02
C GLU A 7 9.83 -13.88 -0.84
N LYS A 8 10.71 -13.06 -1.42
CA LYS A 8 10.61 -11.60 -1.38
C LYS A 8 9.28 -11.11 -1.95
N ALA A 9 8.86 -11.64 -3.11
CA ALA A 9 7.59 -11.30 -3.73
C ALA A 9 6.38 -11.68 -2.84
N ARG A 10 6.40 -12.89 -2.23
CA ARG A 10 5.38 -13.33 -1.29
C ARG A 10 5.30 -12.39 -0.08
N LEU A 11 6.45 -12.08 0.53
CA LEU A 11 6.54 -11.19 1.69
C LEU A 11 6.06 -9.76 1.37
N ALA A 12 6.37 -9.23 0.19
CA ALA A 12 5.88 -7.93 -0.25
C ALA A 12 4.35 -7.89 -0.42
N MET A 13 3.74 -9.01 -0.80
CA MET A 13 2.29 -9.12 -0.86
C MET A 13 1.66 -9.28 0.54
N GLU A 14 2.21 -10.14 1.37
CA GLU A 14 1.74 -10.32 2.75
C GLU A 14 1.71 -8.99 3.50
N SER A 15 2.73 -8.16 3.32
CA SER A 15 2.78 -6.80 3.87
C SER A 15 1.58 -5.92 3.48
N LEU A 16 1.20 -5.95 2.21
CA LEU A 16 0.00 -5.21 1.77
C LEU A 16 -1.26 -5.76 2.42
N LEU A 17 -1.34 -7.09 2.59
CA LEU A 17 -2.48 -7.73 3.23
C LEU A 17 -2.52 -7.46 4.74
N ASP A 18 -1.38 -7.44 5.42
CA ASP A 18 -1.27 -7.09 6.83
C ASP A 18 -1.80 -5.68 7.09
N SER A 19 -1.48 -4.74 6.21
CA SER A 19 -2.01 -3.37 6.28
C SER A 19 -3.53 -3.32 6.10
N CYS A 20 -4.05 -4.09 5.13
CA CYS A 20 -5.50 -4.20 4.91
C CYS A 20 -6.20 -4.86 6.11
N GLU A 21 -5.59 -5.89 6.69
CA GLU A 21 -6.11 -6.58 7.87
C GLU A 21 -6.15 -5.64 9.08
N LEU A 22 -5.08 -4.90 9.32
CA LEU A 22 -5.00 -3.94 10.41
C LEU A 22 -6.10 -2.88 10.26
N VAL A 23 -6.19 -2.20 9.14
CA VAL A 23 -7.20 -1.13 8.93
C VAL A 23 -8.62 -1.69 8.99
N SER A 24 -8.90 -2.83 8.33
CA SER A 24 -10.23 -3.44 8.36
C SER A 24 -10.64 -3.93 9.73
N GLY A 25 -9.69 -4.29 10.59
CA GLY A 25 -9.93 -4.70 11.98
C GLY A 25 -10.56 -3.60 12.82
N TYR A 26 -10.33 -2.33 12.50
CA TYR A 26 -10.95 -1.17 13.15
C TYR A 26 -12.33 -0.81 12.59
N SER A 27 -12.75 -1.43 11.48
CA SER A 27 -13.95 -1.06 10.73
C SER A 27 -14.85 -2.27 10.46
N GLY A 28 -14.83 -2.78 9.22
CA GLY A 28 -15.74 -3.85 8.78
C GLY A 28 -15.21 -5.28 8.90
N GLY A 29 -13.94 -5.45 9.27
CA GLY A 29 -13.29 -6.76 9.37
C GLY A 29 -12.96 -7.39 8.03
N LYS A 30 -12.80 -8.72 8.01
CA LYS A 30 -12.48 -9.48 6.79
C LYS A 30 -13.39 -10.67 6.56
N LYS A 31 -13.53 -11.06 5.29
CA LYS A 31 -14.15 -12.31 4.87
C LYS A 31 -13.13 -13.12 4.08
N VAL A 32 -12.89 -14.34 4.50
CA VAL A 32 -11.96 -15.28 3.85
C VAL A 32 -12.75 -16.35 3.11
N GLU A 33 -12.47 -16.50 1.83
CA GLU A 33 -12.96 -17.57 0.96
C GLU A 33 -11.76 -18.33 0.37
N GLU A 34 -11.97 -19.49 -0.20
CA GLU A 34 -10.89 -20.31 -0.79
C GLU A 34 -10.12 -19.56 -1.89
N ALA A 35 -10.84 -18.81 -2.74
CA ALA A 35 -10.27 -18.13 -3.90
C ALA A 35 -9.92 -16.65 -3.66
N TYR A 36 -10.42 -16.02 -2.59
CA TYR A 36 -10.15 -14.61 -2.29
C TYR A 36 -10.32 -14.27 -0.80
N THR A 37 -9.72 -13.17 -0.37
CA THR A 37 -10.02 -12.50 0.88
C THR A 37 -10.54 -11.10 0.60
N ALA A 38 -11.66 -10.72 1.24
CA ALA A 38 -12.19 -9.37 1.21
C ALA A 38 -11.93 -8.67 2.55
N TYR A 39 -11.39 -7.46 2.48
CA TYR A 39 -11.14 -6.57 3.61
C TYR A 39 -12.13 -5.40 3.54
N PHE A 40 -12.93 -5.22 4.59
CA PHE A 40 -13.96 -4.20 4.66
C PHE A 40 -13.48 -3.02 5.52
N ALA A 41 -13.18 -1.94 4.86
CA ALA A 41 -12.75 -0.67 5.47
C ALA A 41 -13.43 0.49 4.73
N PRO A 42 -14.76 0.66 4.89
CA PRO A 42 -15.56 1.61 4.11
C PRO A 42 -15.15 3.08 4.30
N GLU A 43 -14.44 3.41 5.38
CA GLU A 43 -13.87 4.73 5.66
C GLU A 43 -12.66 5.05 4.79
N THR A 44 -12.12 4.04 4.07
CA THR A 44 -11.01 4.21 3.13
C THR A 44 -11.37 3.59 1.79
N MET A 45 -10.85 4.16 0.70
CA MET A 45 -10.91 3.50 -0.59
C MET A 45 -9.76 2.49 -0.75
N TRP A 46 -8.57 2.83 -0.22
CA TRP A 46 -7.37 2.06 -0.48
C TRP A 46 -7.32 0.72 0.24
N TYR A 47 -7.76 0.64 1.49
CA TYR A 47 -7.75 -0.61 2.28
C TYR A 47 -9.03 -1.42 2.16
N ASN A 48 -10.09 -0.87 1.56
CA ASN A 48 -11.38 -1.50 1.30
C ASN A 48 -11.30 -2.29 -0.02
N ARG A 49 -10.82 -3.53 0.03
CA ARG A 49 -10.49 -4.29 -1.19
C ARG A 49 -10.67 -5.79 -1.10
N VAL A 50 -10.72 -6.43 -2.26
CA VAL A 50 -10.64 -7.88 -2.43
C VAL A 50 -9.25 -8.25 -2.94
N TYR A 51 -8.64 -9.24 -2.32
CA TYR A 51 -7.44 -9.89 -2.80
C TYR A 51 -7.77 -11.27 -3.35
N ILE A 52 -7.46 -11.53 -4.61
CA ILE A 52 -7.69 -12.82 -5.27
C ILE A 52 -6.46 -13.70 -5.08
N HIS A 53 -6.64 -14.87 -4.46
CA HIS A 53 -5.56 -15.84 -4.20
C HIS A 53 -5.28 -16.74 -5.40
N ALA A 54 -6.26 -16.91 -6.29
CA ALA A 54 -6.18 -17.90 -7.37
C ALA A 54 -4.97 -17.63 -8.26
N ALA A 55 -4.01 -18.55 -8.21
CA ALA A 55 -2.97 -18.66 -9.22
C ALA A 55 -3.53 -19.43 -10.42
N GLU A 56 -3.10 -19.03 -11.58
CA GLU A 56 -3.10 -19.76 -12.85
C GLU A 56 -4.01 -21.00 -12.98
N ASN A 57 -5.28 -20.87 -13.27
CA ASN A 57 -6.09 -22.00 -13.74
C ASN A 57 -7.55 -21.61 -14.09
N GLU A 58 -8.32 -22.60 -14.47
CA GLU A 58 -9.74 -22.53 -14.85
C GLU A 58 -10.64 -21.83 -13.81
N THR A 59 -10.21 -21.75 -12.55
CA THR A 59 -10.95 -21.09 -11.46
C THR A 59 -10.82 -19.56 -11.48
N LEU A 60 -9.81 -18.99 -12.14
CA LEU A 60 -9.56 -17.54 -12.13
C LEU A 60 -10.71 -16.76 -12.79
N GLU A 61 -11.20 -17.20 -13.94
CA GLU A 61 -12.34 -16.56 -14.61
C GLU A 61 -13.58 -16.57 -13.71
N ALA A 62 -13.92 -17.74 -13.17
CA ALA A 62 -15.07 -17.90 -12.28
C ALA A 62 -14.94 -17.03 -11.03
N THR A 63 -13.72 -16.95 -10.45
CA THR A 63 -13.45 -16.10 -9.28
C THR A 63 -13.62 -14.62 -9.61
N VAL A 64 -13.06 -14.14 -10.72
CA VAL A 64 -13.19 -12.74 -11.16
C VAL A 64 -14.66 -12.38 -11.37
N SER A 65 -15.43 -13.24 -12.03
CA SER A 65 -16.86 -13.03 -12.26
C SER A 65 -17.66 -13.04 -10.97
N ALA A 66 -17.39 -13.97 -10.05
CA ALA A 66 -18.05 -14.03 -8.75
C ALA A 66 -17.77 -12.79 -7.88
N VAL A 67 -16.52 -12.33 -7.87
CA VAL A 67 -16.12 -11.09 -7.17
C VAL A 67 -16.83 -9.88 -7.79
N ALA A 68 -16.86 -9.77 -9.13
CA ALA A 68 -17.55 -8.69 -9.83
C ALA A 68 -19.06 -8.65 -9.50
N ALA A 69 -19.71 -9.80 -9.48
CA ALA A 69 -21.11 -9.90 -9.07
C ALA A 69 -21.32 -9.44 -7.63
N GLY A 70 -20.46 -9.91 -6.69
CA GLY A 70 -20.52 -9.51 -5.29
C GLY A 70 -20.33 -7.99 -5.07
N VAL A 71 -19.44 -7.37 -5.84
CA VAL A 71 -19.25 -5.90 -5.81
C VAL A 71 -20.50 -5.17 -6.33
N ARG A 72 -21.09 -5.60 -7.46
CA ARG A 72 -22.30 -4.99 -8.03
C ARG A 72 -23.51 -5.14 -7.11
N GLU A 73 -23.55 -6.19 -6.31
CA GLU A 73 -24.57 -6.43 -5.29
C GLU A 73 -24.31 -5.69 -3.98
N GLY A 74 -23.22 -4.96 -3.87
CA GLY A 74 -22.80 -4.24 -2.65
C GLY A 74 -22.34 -5.16 -1.51
N LYS A 75 -22.00 -6.42 -1.81
CA LYS A 75 -21.55 -7.42 -0.83
C LYS A 75 -20.03 -7.49 -0.68
N LEU A 76 -19.29 -6.96 -1.64
CA LEU A 76 -17.83 -6.95 -1.67
C LEU A 76 -17.29 -5.55 -1.95
N PRO A 77 -16.08 -5.24 -1.47
CA PRO A 77 -15.38 -4.00 -1.77
C PRO A 77 -15.11 -3.83 -3.28
N PRO A 78 -15.07 -2.58 -3.78
CA PRO A 78 -14.97 -2.32 -5.21
C PRO A 78 -13.55 -2.46 -5.78
N LEU A 79 -12.50 -2.37 -4.94
CA LEU A 79 -11.12 -2.53 -5.39
C LEU A 79 -10.70 -3.99 -5.34
N ILE A 80 -10.01 -4.42 -6.39
CA ILE A 80 -9.40 -5.75 -6.47
C ILE A 80 -7.91 -5.59 -6.69
N SER A 81 -7.12 -6.31 -5.91
CA SER A 81 -5.68 -6.35 -6.08
C SER A 81 -5.19 -7.73 -6.46
N TRP A 82 -4.18 -7.72 -7.29
CA TRP A 82 -3.50 -8.91 -7.77
C TRP A 82 -1.99 -8.67 -7.78
N LEU A 83 -1.23 -9.57 -7.18
CA LEU A 83 0.23 -9.58 -7.33
C LEU A 83 0.62 -10.55 -8.45
N SER A 84 1.37 -10.04 -9.40
CA SER A 84 1.98 -10.85 -10.45
C SER A 84 3.43 -11.13 -10.12
N THR A 85 3.76 -12.41 -9.92
CA THR A 85 5.13 -12.87 -9.70
C THR A 85 5.81 -13.47 -10.93
N GLU A 86 5.28 -13.33 -12.11
CA GLU A 86 5.90 -13.68 -13.41
C GLU A 86 4.94 -13.99 -14.57
N VAL A 87 3.75 -14.54 -14.33
CA VAL A 87 2.91 -15.11 -15.39
C VAL A 87 1.52 -14.51 -15.42
N SER A 88 1.01 -14.07 -14.31
CA SER A 88 -0.43 -13.95 -14.08
C SER A 88 -1.07 -12.63 -14.50
N SER A 89 -0.33 -11.52 -14.64
CA SER A 89 -0.96 -10.24 -15.03
C SER A 89 -1.58 -10.29 -16.43
N LYS A 90 -1.00 -11.10 -17.32
CA LYS A 90 -1.55 -11.32 -18.66
C LYS A 90 -2.76 -12.26 -18.61
N ALA A 91 -2.77 -13.21 -17.69
CA ALA A 91 -3.86 -14.19 -17.56
C ALA A 91 -5.15 -13.58 -17.01
N ILE A 92 -5.06 -12.68 -16.01
CA ILE A 92 -6.24 -12.05 -15.41
C ILE A 92 -6.87 -10.95 -16.28
N ARG A 93 -6.07 -10.24 -17.09
CA ARG A 93 -6.53 -9.09 -17.92
C ARG A 93 -7.76 -9.37 -18.79
N PRO A 94 -7.87 -10.49 -19.51
CA PRO A 94 -9.07 -10.79 -20.30
C PRO A 94 -10.32 -10.84 -19.44
N PHE A 95 -10.26 -11.46 -18.26
CA PHE A 95 -11.41 -11.67 -17.38
C PHE A 95 -11.86 -10.38 -16.72
N VAL A 96 -10.93 -9.59 -16.15
CA VAL A 96 -11.27 -8.29 -15.55
C VAL A 96 -11.80 -7.32 -16.62
N LYS A 97 -11.29 -7.37 -17.85
CA LYS A 97 -11.79 -6.54 -18.96
C LYS A 97 -13.20 -6.98 -19.39
N ALA A 98 -13.48 -8.28 -19.46
CA ALA A 98 -14.80 -8.81 -19.79
C ALA A 98 -15.86 -8.39 -18.76
N GLU A 99 -15.48 -8.30 -17.49
CA GLU A 99 -16.34 -7.84 -16.40
C GLU A 99 -16.44 -6.30 -16.29
N GLY A 100 -15.79 -5.54 -17.19
CA GLY A 100 -15.86 -4.09 -17.21
C GLY A 100 -15.04 -3.39 -16.11
N TYR A 101 -14.06 -4.07 -15.54
CA TYR A 101 -13.13 -3.45 -14.59
C TYR A 101 -12.26 -2.38 -15.26
N ILE A 102 -11.98 -1.33 -14.53
CA ILE A 102 -11.03 -0.30 -14.91
C ILE A 102 -9.77 -0.37 -14.06
N ASN A 103 -8.64 0.09 -14.61
CA ASN A 103 -7.42 0.26 -13.85
C ASN A 103 -7.30 1.71 -13.40
N PRO A 104 -7.58 2.04 -12.12
CA PRO A 104 -7.57 3.41 -11.64
C PRO A 104 -6.16 3.95 -11.42
N LEU A 105 -5.16 3.08 -11.39
CA LEU A 105 -3.78 3.40 -11.08
C LEU A 105 -2.82 2.78 -12.09
N PRO A 106 -1.66 3.40 -12.32
CA PRO A 106 -0.54 2.73 -12.99
C PRO A 106 -0.18 1.43 -12.25
N VAL A 107 0.37 0.46 -12.97
CA VAL A 107 0.99 -0.72 -12.37
C VAL A 107 2.07 -0.25 -11.41
N GLN A 108 2.07 -0.78 -10.20
CA GLN A 108 3.04 -0.49 -9.16
C GLN A 108 4.06 -1.63 -9.07
N GLU A 109 5.29 -1.30 -8.78
CA GLU A 109 6.32 -2.30 -8.49
C GLU A 109 6.21 -2.72 -7.03
N ALA A 110 6.07 -4.02 -6.76
CA ALA A 110 6.29 -4.56 -5.43
C ALA A 110 7.80 -4.55 -5.17
N MET A 111 8.24 -3.88 -4.12
CA MET A 111 9.65 -3.73 -3.81
C MET A 111 9.96 -4.26 -2.41
N PHE A 112 11.18 -4.78 -2.24
CA PHE A 112 11.67 -5.43 -1.03
C PHE A 112 13.06 -4.92 -0.66
N LEU A 113 13.29 -4.69 0.63
CA LEU A 113 14.59 -4.35 1.20
C LEU A 113 14.89 -5.29 2.38
N ASP A 114 16.02 -6.01 2.33
CA ASP A 114 16.54 -6.75 3.47
C ASP A 114 17.17 -5.76 4.47
N LEU A 115 16.66 -5.73 5.70
CA LEU A 115 17.19 -4.84 6.75
C LEU A 115 18.36 -5.45 7.51
N GLU A 116 18.69 -6.74 7.30
CA GLU A 116 19.89 -7.35 7.84
C GLU A 116 21.12 -6.72 7.15
N GLY A 117 21.96 -6.06 7.93
CA GLY A 117 23.12 -5.34 7.39
C GLY A 117 22.84 -3.99 6.75
N TYR A 118 21.58 -3.62 6.53
CA TYR A 118 21.23 -2.30 6.04
C TYR A 118 21.50 -1.23 7.09
N THR A 119 22.12 -0.13 6.67
CA THR A 119 22.40 1.03 7.52
C THR A 119 21.71 2.25 6.92
N PRO A 120 20.63 2.77 7.57
CA PRO A 120 19.99 4.00 7.11
C PRO A 120 20.98 5.16 7.10
N ALA A 121 20.95 5.97 6.04
CA ALA A 121 21.74 7.19 6.00
C ALA A 121 21.16 8.23 6.97
N ALA A 122 22.01 9.15 7.45
CA ALA A 122 21.55 10.26 8.26
C ALA A 122 20.54 11.11 7.45
N PRO A 123 19.39 11.49 8.03
CA PRO A 123 18.42 12.33 7.34
C PRO A 123 18.99 13.72 7.10
N THR A 124 18.70 14.30 5.94
CA THR A 124 19.10 15.68 5.57
C THR A 124 17.99 16.70 5.86
N ALA A 125 16.77 16.22 6.12
CA ALA A 125 15.62 17.02 6.53
C ALA A 125 15.10 16.50 7.88
N THR A 126 14.55 17.39 8.70
CA THR A 126 13.93 17.03 9.98
C THR A 126 12.69 16.18 9.73
N VAL A 127 12.58 15.07 10.45
CA VAL A 127 11.41 14.18 10.40
C VAL A 127 10.88 14.05 11.82
N GLU A 128 9.58 14.19 11.97
CA GLU A 128 8.87 14.13 13.24
C GLU A 128 7.77 13.08 13.20
N HIS A 129 7.40 12.53 14.36
CA HIS A 129 6.17 11.75 14.51
C HIS A 129 4.97 12.69 14.56
N VAL A 130 3.91 12.31 13.87
CA VAL A 130 2.62 13.01 13.91
C VAL A 130 1.91 12.65 15.21
N SER A 131 1.47 13.65 15.98
CA SER A 131 0.61 13.39 17.13
C SER A 131 -0.77 12.89 16.68
N THR A 132 -1.37 12.01 17.45
CA THR A 132 -2.64 11.33 17.12
C THR A 132 -3.75 12.29 16.70
N ASP A 133 -3.85 13.45 17.37
CA ASP A 133 -4.83 14.51 17.06
C ASP A 133 -4.59 15.20 15.71
N LYS A 134 -3.39 15.08 15.14
CA LYS A 134 -3.01 15.67 13.85
C LYS A 134 -2.99 14.68 12.67
N VAL A 135 -3.26 13.41 12.91
CA VAL A 135 -3.27 12.41 11.82
C VAL A 135 -4.30 12.75 10.73
N GLY A 136 -5.42 13.35 11.08
CA GLY A 136 -6.39 13.83 10.09
C GLY A 136 -5.82 14.94 9.18
N GLU A 137 -5.08 15.92 9.71
CA GLU A 137 -4.40 16.96 8.93
C GLU A 137 -3.29 16.36 8.05
N TRP A 138 -2.56 15.39 8.61
CA TRP A 138 -1.55 14.63 7.85
C TRP A 138 -2.19 13.91 6.66
N ALA A 139 -3.31 13.20 6.84
CA ALA A 139 -4.01 12.50 5.77
C ALA A 139 -4.47 13.44 4.65
N ASP A 140 -5.00 14.62 5.01
CA ASP A 140 -5.38 15.65 4.04
C ASP A 140 -4.16 16.17 3.23
N THR A 141 -3.02 16.35 3.90
CA THR A 141 -1.77 16.76 3.25
C THR A 141 -1.26 15.72 2.26
N ILE A 142 -1.27 14.43 2.67
CA ILE A 142 -0.86 13.32 1.81
C ILE A 142 -1.79 13.21 0.59
N ALA A 143 -3.11 13.31 0.80
CA ALA A 143 -4.07 13.28 -0.28
C ALA A 143 -3.85 14.41 -1.29
N ALA A 144 -3.61 15.64 -0.80
CA ALA A 144 -3.30 16.79 -1.64
C ALA A 144 -1.99 16.59 -2.44
N ALA A 145 -0.95 16.01 -1.82
CA ALA A 145 0.33 15.73 -2.48
C ALA A 145 0.22 14.67 -3.60
N PHE A 146 -0.71 13.72 -3.45
CA PHE A 146 -1.05 12.72 -4.48
C PHE A 146 -2.06 13.22 -5.51
N GLY A 147 -2.79 14.30 -5.23
CA GLY A 147 -3.92 14.75 -6.05
C GLY A 147 -5.11 13.76 -6.02
N LYS A 148 -5.35 13.10 -4.90
CA LYS A 148 -6.42 12.12 -4.69
C LYS A 148 -7.37 12.57 -3.55
N PRO A 149 -8.58 11.98 -3.43
CA PRO A 149 -9.43 12.18 -2.25
C PRO A 149 -8.71 11.79 -0.95
N THR A 150 -9.05 12.44 0.14
CA THR A 150 -8.48 12.13 1.45
C THR A 150 -8.94 10.77 1.98
N GLU A 151 -8.06 10.09 2.69
CA GLU A 151 -8.31 8.86 3.46
C GLU A 151 -8.42 9.17 4.97
N ARG A 152 -8.79 10.41 5.29
CA ARG A 152 -8.77 10.98 6.64
C ARG A 152 -9.39 10.05 7.70
N ASP A 153 -10.62 9.61 7.45
CA ASP A 153 -11.37 8.86 8.45
C ASP A 153 -10.71 7.51 8.76
N GLY A 154 -10.23 6.80 7.73
CA GLY A 154 -9.49 5.56 7.89
C GLY A 154 -8.15 5.73 8.61
N MET A 155 -7.41 6.81 8.32
CA MET A 155 -6.14 7.08 8.99
C MET A 155 -6.33 7.43 10.47
N VAL A 156 -7.38 8.17 10.79
CA VAL A 156 -7.72 8.52 12.19
C VAL A 156 -8.09 7.26 13.00
N LEU A 157 -8.73 6.27 12.40
CA LEU A 157 -9.05 5.01 13.09
C LEU A 157 -7.81 4.27 13.62
N ILE A 158 -6.72 4.31 12.86
CA ILE A 158 -5.46 3.61 13.19
C ILE A 158 -4.41 4.53 13.84
N ALA A 159 -4.76 5.77 14.13
CA ALA A 159 -3.80 6.79 14.59
C ALA A 159 -3.11 6.45 15.92
N ALA A 160 -3.73 5.64 16.77
CA ALA A 160 -3.20 5.22 18.05
C ALA A 160 -2.71 3.75 18.07
N ASP A 161 -2.69 3.07 16.91
CA ASP A 161 -2.21 1.70 16.82
C ASP A 161 -0.69 1.65 16.97
N GLU A 162 -0.17 0.78 17.82
CA GLU A 162 1.26 0.63 18.10
C GLU A 162 2.11 0.16 16.91
N HIS A 163 1.45 -0.45 15.91
CA HIS A 163 2.12 -0.87 14.68
C HIS A 163 2.33 0.28 13.70
N CYS A 164 1.65 1.43 13.90
CA CYS A 164 1.61 2.54 12.97
C CYS A 164 2.48 3.71 13.42
N ASP A 165 3.44 4.12 12.57
CA ASP A 165 4.22 5.34 12.75
C ASP A 165 3.89 6.33 11.61
N PHE A 166 3.16 7.39 11.94
CA PHE A 166 2.91 8.49 11.03
C PHE A 166 4.08 9.47 11.09
N LEU A 167 4.82 9.63 10.00
CA LEU A 167 5.97 10.50 9.91
C LEU A 167 5.67 11.72 9.05
N VAL A 168 6.27 12.86 9.39
CA VAL A 168 6.01 14.14 8.75
C VAL A 168 7.27 15.00 8.66
N HIS A 169 7.32 15.84 7.62
CA HIS A 169 8.24 16.97 7.53
C HIS A 169 7.47 18.27 7.39
N TYR A 170 7.92 19.29 8.12
CA TYR A 170 7.33 20.63 8.10
C TYR A 170 8.27 21.61 7.39
N GLU A 171 7.71 22.50 6.55
CA GLU A 171 8.33 23.74 6.08
C GLU A 171 7.46 24.93 6.51
N ASP A 172 8.05 25.93 7.11
CA ASP A 172 7.36 27.14 7.60
C ASP A 172 6.12 26.84 8.47
N GLY A 173 6.22 25.81 9.31
CA GLY A 173 5.16 25.36 10.21
C GLY A 173 3.99 24.64 9.54
N LYS A 174 4.11 24.28 8.26
CA LYS A 174 3.10 23.51 7.50
C LYS A 174 3.62 22.12 7.19
N MET A 175 2.76 21.13 7.28
CA MET A 175 3.05 19.78 6.79
C MET A 175 3.22 19.83 5.26
N VAL A 176 4.34 19.35 4.74
CA VAL A 176 4.62 19.35 3.29
C VAL A 176 4.99 17.98 2.74
N ALA A 177 5.29 17.03 3.60
CA ALA A 177 5.58 15.65 3.22
C ALA A 177 5.30 14.73 4.39
N GLY A 178 5.00 13.48 4.10
CA GLY A 178 4.84 12.45 5.12
C GLY A 178 4.84 11.04 4.54
N MET A 179 4.76 10.08 5.44
CA MET A 179 4.61 8.66 5.15
C MET A 179 4.00 7.93 6.33
N LEU A 180 3.46 6.75 6.08
CA LEU A 180 3.01 5.81 7.09
C LEU A 180 3.91 4.57 7.05
N LEU A 181 4.46 4.19 8.19
CA LEU A 181 5.16 2.94 8.42
C LEU A 181 4.25 2.02 9.25
N ILE A 182 4.03 0.81 8.80
CA ILE A 182 3.27 -0.23 9.52
C ILE A 182 4.21 -1.41 9.80
N CYS A 183 4.52 -1.66 11.06
CA CYS A 183 5.40 -2.74 11.48
C CYS A 183 4.57 -3.91 12.05
N VAL A 184 4.49 -5.03 11.31
CA VAL A 184 3.81 -6.25 11.75
C VAL A 184 4.78 -7.43 11.67
N GLY A 185 5.04 -8.08 12.78
CA GLY A 185 6.00 -9.18 12.83
C GLY A 185 7.40 -8.76 12.36
N ASP A 186 7.95 -9.45 11.39
CA ASP A 186 9.27 -9.18 10.81
C ASP A 186 9.24 -8.09 9.70
N ASN A 187 8.06 -7.60 9.34
CA ASN A 187 7.84 -6.72 8.20
C ASN A 187 7.67 -5.26 8.59
N ALA A 188 8.30 -4.37 7.82
CA ALA A 188 8.08 -2.95 7.81
C ALA A 188 7.40 -2.53 6.49
N GLY A 189 6.08 -2.42 6.50
CA GLY A 189 5.29 -1.93 5.37
C GLY A 189 5.38 -0.41 5.24
N VAL A 190 5.82 0.07 4.08
CA VAL A 190 5.94 1.50 3.80
C VAL A 190 4.75 1.94 2.93
N HIS A 191 4.00 2.90 3.43
CA HIS A 191 2.77 3.37 2.80
C HIS A 191 2.72 4.90 2.71
N GLU A 192 1.94 5.42 1.79
CA GLU A 192 1.55 6.83 1.71
C GLU A 192 2.74 7.82 1.66
N VAL A 193 3.87 7.45 1.04
CA VAL A 193 5.02 8.33 0.91
C VAL A 193 4.72 9.44 -0.09
N ALA A 194 4.56 10.65 0.38
CA ALA A 194 4.22 11.79 -0.47
C ALA A 194 4.96 13.07 -0.07
N THR A 195 5.24 13.92 -1.06
CA THR A 195 5.81 15.25 -0.88
C THR A 195 5.07 16.23 -1.78
N MET A 196 4.61 17.34 -1.21
CA MET A 196 3.97 18.43 -1.94
C MET A 196 4.87 18.86 -3.11
N GLU A 197 4.28 19.10 -4.27
CA GLU A 197 5.02 19.36 -5.51
C GLU A 197 6.08 20.46 -5.37
N ALA A 198 5.73 21.58 -4.73
CA ALA A 198 6.64 22.70 -4.51
C ALA A 198 7.86 22.37 -3.62
N CYS A 199 7.80 21.25 -2.88
CA CYS A 199 8.84 20.84 -1.93
C CYS A 199 9.64 19.62 -2.44
N ARG A 200 9.36 19.13 -3.66
CA ARG A 200 10.08 17.99 -4.25
C ARG A 200 11.53 18.35 -4.61
N GLY A 201 12.39 17.34 -4.75
CA GLY A 201 13.79 17.50 -5.14
C GLY A 201 14.74 17.96 -4.02
N LYS A 202 14.23 18.14 -2.79
CA LYS A 202 15.01 18.61 -1.63
C LYS A 202 15.51 17.47 -0.72
N GLY A 203 15.35 16.20 -1.09
CA GLY A 203 15.76 15.05 -0.28
C GLY A 203 14.82 14.69 0.87
N ILE A 204 13.65 15.33 0.99
CA ILE A 204 12.68 15.12 2.09
C ILE A 204 12.20 13.67 2.13
N ALA A 205 11.76 13.12 0.98
CA ALA A 205 11.29 11.74 0.91
C ALA A 205 12.38 10.72 1.29
N SER A 206 13.64 10.96 0.89
CA SER A 206 14.78 10.14 1.32
C SER A 206 14.99 10.20 2.83
N SER A 207 14.83 11.38 3.45
CA SER A 207 14.95 11.56 4.90
C SER A 207 13.84 10.82 5.65
N LEU A 208 12.58 10.92 5.18
CA LEU A 208 11.45 10.15 5.71
C LEU A 208 11.75 8.65 5.67
N MET A 209 12.18 8.13 4.51
CA MET A 209 12.50 6.71 4.34
C MET A 209 13.65 6.26 5.26
N ASN A 210 14.74 7.02 5.38
CA ASN A 210 15.84 6.65 6.26
C ASN A 210 15.41 6.63 7.73
N CYS A 211 14.59 7.59 8.18
CA CYS A 211 14.01 7.58 9.52
C CYS A 211 13.11 6.37 9.73
N ALA A 212 12.24 6.05 8.76
CA ALA A 212 11.37 4.89 8.84
C ALA A 212 12.16 3.57 8.92
N MET A 213 13.24 3.43 8.14
CA MET A 213 14.09 2.23 8.21
C MET A 213 14.84 2.13 9.54
N ALA A 214 15.21 3.25 10.16
CA ALA A 214 15.79 3.25 11.51
C ALA A 214 14.76 2.76 12.54
N ILE A 215 13.55 3.30 12.52
CA ILE A 215 12.42 2.86 13.39
C ILE A 215 12.12 1.37 13.17
N ALA A 216 12.03 0.92 11.92
CA ALA A 216 11.79 -0.48 11.59
C ALA A 216 12.84 -1.42 12.23
N LYS A 217 14.12 -1.04 12.15
CA LYS A 217 15.20 -1.81 12.79
C LYS A 217 15.11 -1.79 14.31
N GLU A 218 14.77 -0.68 14.92
CA GLU A 218 14.57 -0.54 16.38
C GLU A 218 13.39 -1.41 16.85
N LYS A 219 12.32 -1.51 16.05
CA LYS A 219 11.18 -2.41 16.29
C LYS A 219 11.48 -3.89 15.99
N GLY A 220 12.67 -4.21 15.45
CA GLY A 220 13.10 -5.59 15.19
C GLY A 220 12.65 -6.16 13.85
N CYS A 221 12.14 -5.33 12.92
CA CYS A 221 11.78 -5.78 11.58
C CYS A 221 13.03 -6.28 10.83
N LYS A 222 12.86 -7.32 10.05
CA LYS A 222 13.94 -7.96 9.28
C LYS A 222 13.98 -7.50 7.83
N TYR A 223 12.86 -7.04 7.30
CA TYR A 223 12.75 -6.54 5.93
C TYR A 223 11.71 -5.42 5.85
N ALA A 224 11.83 -4.61 4.81
CA ALA A 224 10.86 -3.59 4.46
C ALA A 224 10.29 -3.82 3.07
N THR A 225 9.03 -3.45 2.88
CA THR A 225 8.32 -3.64 1.61
C THR A 225 7.45 -2.43 1.28
N LEU A 226 7.21 -2.23 -0.01
CA LEU A 226 6.35 -1.16 -0.50
C LEU A 226 5.80 -1.46 -1.90
N GLN A 227 4.83 -0.67 -2.35
CA GLN A 227 4.32 -0.65 -3.71
C GLN A 227 4.69 0.70 -4.35
N ALA A 228 5.71 0.67 -5.21
CA ALA A 228 6.25 1.86 -5.84
C ALA A 228 5.42 2.29 -7.05
N SER A 229 5.05 3.56 -7.11
CA SER A 229 4.59 4.15 -8.37
C SER A 229 5.77 4.34 -9.33
N PRO A 230 5.55 4.45 -10.65
CA PRO A 230 6.64 4.72 -11.61
C PRO A 230 7.47 5.96 -11.28
N MET A 231 6.87 6.96 -10.64
CA MET A 231 7.56 8.17 -10.19
C MET A 231 8.40 7.92 -8.93
N GLY A 232 7.96 7.03 -8.04
CA GLY A 232 8.63 6.74 -6.77
C GLY A 232 9.75 5.70 -6.87
N ALA A 233 9.63 4.74 -7.79
CA ALA A 233 10.57 3.63 -7.93
C ALA A 233 12.06 4.04 -7.93
N PRO A 234 12.49 5.07 -8.68
CA PRO A 234 13.91 5.47 -8.68
C PRO A 234 14.45 5.94 -7.31
N LEU A 235 13.58 6.44 -6.43
CA LEU A 235 13.96 6.78 -5.06
C LEU A 235 14.25 5.51 -4.25
N TYR A 236 13.37 4.53 -4.33
CA TYR A 236 13.48 3.31 -3.55
C TYR A 236 14.64 2.42 -4.01
N GLU A 237 14.88 2.34 -5.34
CA GLU A 237 16.08 1.70 -5.89
C GLU A 237 17.38 2.29 -5.33
N LYS A 238 17.48 3.63 -5.25
CA LYS A 238 18.64 4.31 -4.64
C LYS A 238 18.81 4.01 -3.16
N LEU A 239 17.73 3.66 -2.46
CA LEU A 239 17.73 3.26 -1.05
C LEU A 239 17.99 1.75 -0.89
N GLY A 240 18.19 1.02 -1.98
CA GLY A 240 18.53 -0.40 -1.96
C GLY A 240 17.32 -1.35 -2.04
N PHE A 241 16.12 -0.84 -2.27
CA PHE A 241 14.97 -1.70 -2.54
C PHE A 241 15.11 -2.37 -3.90
N GLU A 242 14.72 -3.64 -3.98
CA GLU A 242 14.69 -4.43 -5.21
C GLU A 242 13.25 -4.63 -5.68
N ALA A 243 12.98 -4.46 -6.97
CA ALA A 243 11.71 -4.83 -7.56
C ALA A 243 11.56 -6.37 -7.59
N VAL A 244 10.47 -6.88 -7.04
CA VAL A 244 10.23 -8.32 -6.87
C VAL A 244 8.93 -8.81 -7.52
N GLY A 245 8.14 -7.91 -8.08
CA GLY A 245 6.89 -8.21 -8.76
C GLY A 245 6.12 -6.96 -9.12
N GLU A 246 4.95 -7.13 -9.70
CA GLU A 246 4.03 -6.05 -10.09
C GLU A 246 2.71 -6.18 -9.32
N VAL A 247 2.21 -5.07 -8.78
CA VAL A 247 0.88 -4.98 -8.18
C VAL A 247 -0.07 -4.30 -9.15
N HIS A 248 -1.11 -5.02 -9.50
CA HIS A 248 -2.20 -4.53 -10.34
C HIS A 248 -3.44 -4.29 -9.47
N THR A 249 -3.98 -3.09 -9.56
CA THR A 249 -5.22 -2.73 -8.87
C THR A 249 -6.31 -2.43 -9.89
N TRP A 250 -7.47 -3.04 -9.71
CA TRP A 250 -8.63 -2.91 -10.57
C TRP A 250 -9.82 -2.40 -9.77
N LEU A 251 -10.63 -1.56 -10.38
CA LEU A 251 -11.87 -1.04 -9.79
C LEU A 251 -13.06 -1.59 -10.57
N VAL A 252 -14.03 -2.15 -9.85
CA VAL A 252 -15.36 -2.38 -10.42
C VAL A 252 -16.13 -1.07 -10.32
N PRO A 253 -16.50 -0.43 -11.44
CA PRO A 253 -17.28 0.79 -11.38
C PRO A 253 -18.63 0.50 -10.70
N PRO A 254 -19.04 1.30 -9.70
CA PRO A 254 -20.37 1.19 -9.15
C PRO A 254 -21.44 1.49 -10.23
N PRO A 255 -22.65 0.93 -10.09
CA PRO A 255 -23.74 1.20 -11.03
C PRO A 255 -23.97 2.71 -11.18
N GLY A 256 -23.94 3.19 -12.44
CA GLY A 256 -24.16 4.61 -12.74
C GLY A 256 -22.91 5.50 -12.80
N MET A 257 -21.74 5.00 -12.53
CA MET A 257 -20.50 5.71 -12.83
C MET A 257 -20.26 5.64 -14.34
N MET A 258 -20.49 6.75 -15.04
CA MET A 258 -20.01 6.91 -16.42
C MET A 258 -18.53 7.29 -16.36
N LEU A 259 -17.71 6.58 -17.09
CA LEU A 259 -16.26 6.81 -17.22
C LEU A 259 -15.98 7.87 -18.26
#